data_bd4eacf7d4f0400cb29df5b8bd65b1f2
#
_entry.id   bd4eacf7d4f0400cb29df5b8bd65b1f2
#
_cell.length_a   1.000
_cell.length_b   1.000
_cell.length_c   1.000
_cell.angle_alpha   90.00
_cell.angle_beta   90.00
_cell.angle_gamma   90.00
#
_symmetry.space_group_name_H-M   'P 1'
#
loop_
_entity.id
_entity.type
_entity.pdbx_description
1 polymer ?
#
loop_
_entity_poly.entity_id
_entity_poly.type
_entity_poly.pdbx_seq_one_letter_code
_entity_poly.pdbx_strand_id
1 'polypeptide(L)'
;MFKRPVPKPKLKVRGQLRLNKKRNDYVPGFVYIFHDPKAIRGKGITMCKIGLSRTPRRRKYYLSEEYESNLRIKAIVPTFNMRLTEKLMHKIFADSRDARTPGLDGYTEWFQVDLFRIKMMEISLFAVAAFINLAYFIGIALVIMSLSYLLFR
;
A
#
# COMPACT_ATOMS: atom_id res chain seq x y z
N MET A 1 -29.61 40.41 6.93
CA MET A 1 -28.16 40.14 6.96
C MET A 1 -27.89 38.87 6.16
N PHE A 2 -27.56 39.03 4.86
CA PHE A 2 -27.37 37.91 3.91
C PHE A 2 -25.96 37.32 4.09
N LYS A 3 -25.87 36.07 4.57
CA LYS A 3 -24.61 35.32 4.57
C LYS A 3 -24.21 35.00 3.13
N ARG A 4 -23.10 35.59 2.66
CA ARG A 4 -22.51 35.24 1.37
C ARG A 4 -22.17 33.73 1.36
N PRO A 5 -22.49 32.98 0.31
CA PRO A 5 -22.09 31.57 0.21
C PRO A 5 -20.56 31.47 0.17
N VAL A 6 -20.01 30.65 1.03
CA VAL A 6 -18.56 30.34 1.03
C VAL A 6 -18.24 29.69 -0.32
N PRO A 7 -17.27 30.22 -1.08
CA PRO A 7 -16.88 29.62 -2.35
C PRO A 7 -16.34 28.21 -2.09
N LYS A 8 -16.98 27.20 -2.70
CA LYS A 8 -16.49 25.83 -2.69
C LYS A 8 -15.06 25.83 -3.25
N PRO A 9 -14.09 25.20 -2.57
CA PRO A 9 -12.74 25.10 -3.10
C PRO A 9 -12.82 24.45 -4.48
N LYS A 10 -12.34 25.13 -5.51
CA LYS A 10 -12.19 24.56 -6.84
C LYS A 10 -11.22 23.39 -6.69
N LEU A 11 -11.75 22.16 -6.64
CA LEU A 11 -10.97 20.96 -6.86
C LEU A 11 -10.20 21.19 -8.17
N LYS A 12 -8.91 21.50 -8.07
CA LYS A 12 -8.00 21.39 -9.20
C LYS A 12 -8.01 19.91 -9.57
N VAL A 13 -8.93 19.54 -10.47
CA VAL A 13 -8.82 18.34 -11.26
C VAL A 13 -7.54 18.57 -12.07
N ARG A 14 -6.40 18.24 -11.48
CA ARG A 14 -5.19 17.99 -12.24
C ARG A 14 -5.53 16.78 -13.11
N GLY A 15 -6.08 17.09 -14.29
CA GLY A 15 -6.13 16.21 -15.43
C GLY A 15 -4.69 15.81 -15.76
N GLN A 16 -4.12 14.94 -14.97
CA GLN A 16 -2.95 14.23 -15.36
C GLN A 16 -3.42 13.23 -16.40
N LEU A 17 -3.28 13.61 -17.68
CA LEU A 17 -2.90 12.68 -18.73
C LEU A 17 -1.62 11.97 -18.21
N ARG A 18 -1.79 11.02 -17.30
CA ARG A 18 -0.78 10.01 -17.01
C ARG A 18 -0.80 9.13 -18.24
N LEU A 19 0.01 9.55 -19.26
CA LEU A 19 0.56 8.59 -20.21
C LEU A 19 0.76 7.30 -19.44
N ASN A 20 0.13 6.21 -19.90
CA ASN A 20 0.25 4.86 -19.35
C ASN A 20 1.70 4.38 -19.49
N LYS A 21 2.63 5.04 -18.81
CA LYS A 21 3.97 4.52 -18.60
C LYS A 21 3.74 3.29 -17.72
N LYS A 22 3.76 2.10 -18.32
CA LYS A 22 3.71 0.82 -17.59
C LYS A 22 4.65 0.96 -16.41
N ARG A 23 4.09 1.21 -15.22
CA ARG A 23 4.88 1.27 -13.99
C ARG A 23 5.48 -0.10 -13.83
N ASN A 24 6.79 -0.18 -13.90
CA ASN A 24 7.49 -1.40 -13.56
C ASN A 24 7.44 -1.55 -12.03
N ASP A 25 6.30 -2.02 -11.53
CA ASP A 25 6.04 -2.20 -10.10
C ASP A 25 6.62 -3.53 -9.57
N TYR A 26 7.21 -4.35 -10.48
CA TYR A 26 7.97 -5.56 -10.14
C TYR A 26 9.42 -5.22 -9.77
N VAL A 27 9.60 -4.19 -8.96
CA VAL A 27 10.90 -3.65 -8.54
C VAL A 27 10.95 -3.57 -7.02
N PRO A 28 12.16 -3.49 -6.45
CA PRO A 28 12.36 -3.29 -5.03
C PRO A 28 11.73 -1.97 -4.54
N GLY A 29 11.19 -2.02 -3.33
CA GLY A 29 10.59 -0.89 -2.66
C GLY A 29 9.90 -1.31 -1.38
N PHE A 30 8.82 -0.63 -1.02
CA PHE A 30 8.14 -0.86 0.25
C PHE A 30 6.65 -1.13 0.03
N VAL A 31 6.10 -2.06 0.79
CA VAL A 31 4.67 -2.21 1.02
C VAL A 31 4.38 -1.66 2.42
N TYR A 32 3.28 -0.94 2.55
CA TYR A 32 2.92 -0.26 3.78
C TYR A 32 1.48 -0.57 4.21
N ILE A 33 1.25 -0.43 5.51
CA ILE A 33 -0.07 -0.41 6.12
C ILE A 33 -0.24 0.95 6.78
N PHE A 34 -1.22 1.74 6.32
CA PHE A 34 -1.64 2.98 6.94
C PHE A 34 -2.99 2.77 7.61
N HIS A 35 -3.17 3.38 8.77
CA HIS A 35 -4.37 3.33 9.57
C HIS A 35 -4.98 4.73 9.67
N ASP A 36 -6.29 4.82 9.49
CA ASP A 36 -7.04 6.06 9.66
C ASP A 36 -7.75 6.07 11.02
N PRO A 37 -7.22 6.77 12.03
CA PRO A 37 -7.82 6.79 13.36
C PRO A 37 -9.14 7.56 13.42
N LYS A 38 -9.43 8.42 12.44
CA LYS A 38 -10.68 9.19 12.38
C LYS A 38 -11.84 8.37 11.81
N ALA A 39 -11.56 7.33 11.04
CA ALA A 39 -12.57 6.49 10.43
C ALA A 39 -13.01 5.34 11.36
N ILE A 40 -13.19 5.63 12.65
CA ILE A 40 -13.70 4.65 13.62
C ILE A 40 -15.20 4.56 13.42
N ARG A 41 -15.68 3.43 12.95
CA ARG A 41 -17.09 3.09 12.87
C ARG A 41 -17.40 2.15 14.04
N GLY A 42 -18.21 2.53 15.02
CA GLY A 42 -18.67 1.72 16.16
C GLY A 42 -17.86 0.46 16.53
N LYS A 43 -17.92 -0.06 17.73
CA LYS A 43 -17.27 -1.31 18.18
C LYS A 43 -15.75 -1.47 17.85
N GLY A 44 -15.01 -0.37 17.72
CA GLY A 44 -13.56 -0.43 17.47
C GLY A 44 -13.15 -0.80 16.04
N ILE A 45 -14.08 -0.79 15.10
CA ILE A 45 -13.79 -0.99 13.67
C ILE A 45 -13.22 0.29 13.08
N THR A 46 -12.13 0.17 12.34
CA THR A 46 -11.41 1.28 11.74
C THR A 46 -10.98 0.96 10.30
N MET A 47 -10.43 1.94 9.61
CA MET A 47 -10.00 1.79 8.23
C MET A 47 -8.47 1.68 8.13
N CYS A 48 -8.00 0.68 7.42
CA CYS A 48 -6.59 0.54 7.05
C CYS A 48 -6.43 0.52 5.54
N LYS A 49 -5.29 1.04 5.07
CA LYS A 49 -4.90 1.02 3.67
C LYS A 49 -3.64 0.18 3.50
N ILE A 50 -3.68 -0.79 2.60
CA ILE A 50 -2.48 -1.51 2.13
C ILE A 50 -2.11 -0.93 0.77
N GLY A 51 -0.84 -0.60 0.58
CA GLY A 51 -0.36 -0.07 -0.69
C GLY A 51 1.16 -0.18 -0.84
N LEU A 52 1.65 0.20 -2.00
CA LEU A 52 3.08 0.16 -2.33
C LEU A 52 3.64 1.55 -2.62
N SER A 53 4.92 1.76 -2.29
CA SER A 53 5.63 3.00 -2.62
C SER A 53 7.15 2.83 -2.47
N ARG A 54 7.93 3.59 -3.25
CA ARG A 54 9.36 3.77 -3.01
C ARG A 54 9.63 4.79 -1.89
N THR A 55 8.66 5.66 -1.61
CA THR A 55 8.75 6.70 -0.58
C THR A 55 7.49 6.72 0.29
N PRO A 56 7.28 5.71 1.18
CA PRO A 56 6.04 5.55 1.93
C PRO A 56 5.66 6.75 2.79
N ARG A 57 6.65 7.40 3.44
CA ARG A 57 6.39 8.58 4.28
C ARG A 57 5.84 9.75 3.48
N ARG A 58 6.38 10.01 2.28
CA ARG A 58 5.85 11.04 1.37
C ARG A 58 4.47 10.66 0.84
N ARG A 59 4.26 9.37 0.55
CA ARG A 59 2.95 8.84 0.13
C ARG A 59 1.91 9.03 1.23
N LYS A 60 2.25 8.76 2.50
CA LYS A 60 1.38 9.00 3.65
C LYS A 60 0.91 10.45 3.69
N TYR A 61 1.83 11.41 3.53
CA TYR A 61 1.51 12.83 3.55
C TYR A 61 0.45 13.18 2.49
N TYR A 62 0.67 12.82 1.24
CA TYR A 62 -0.29 13.08 0.17
C TYR A 62 -1.65 12.44 0.39
N LEU A 63 -1.67 11.19 0.85
CA LEU A 63 -2.93 10.52 1.17
C LEU A 63 -3.64 11.16 2.37
N SER A 64 -2.89 11.64 3.36
CA SER A 64 -3.49 12.34 4.51
C SER A 64 -4.18 13.64 4.10
N GLU A 65 -3.60 14.38 3.14
CA GLU A 65 -4.23 15.57 2.56
C GLU A 65 -5.45 15.20 1.70
N GLU A 66 -5.32 14.21 0.83
CA GLU A 66 -6.36 13.79 -0.10
C GLU A 66 -7.62 13.27 0.61
N TYR A 67 -7.43 12.51 1.70
CA TYR A 67 -8.52 11.93 2.51
C TYR A 67 -8.90 12.81 3.72
N GLU A 68 -8.31 13.99 3.87
CA GLU A 68 -8.52 14.91 5.00
C GLU A 68 -8.38 14.20 6.36
N SER A 69 -7.45 13.24 6.45
CA SER A 69 -7.25 12.37 7.59
C SER A 69 -5.79 12.30 8.04
N ASN A 70 -5.55 12.25 9.35
CA ASN A 70 -4.23 12.07 9.90
C ASN A 70 -3.85 10.58 9.95
N LEU A 71 -3.45 10.03 8.79
CA LEU A 71 -3.06 8.64 8.68
C LEU A 71 -1.86 8.31 9.58
N ARG A 72 -1.93 7.15 10.25
CA ARG A 72 -0.83 6.61 11.06
C ARG A 72 -0.17 5.44 10.34
N ILE A 73 1.16 5.39 10.40
CA ILE A 73 1.92 4.27 9.87
C ILE A 73 1.81 3.11 10.87
N LYS A 74 1.37 1.95 10.41
CA LYS A 74 1.38 0.69 11.18
C LYS A 74 2.55 -0.20 10.80
N ALA A 75 2.82 -0.33 9.51
CA ALA A 75 3.98 -1.05 9.00
C ALA A 75 4.51 -0.43 7.72
N ILE A 76 5.82 -0.54 7.52
CA ILE A 76 6.51 -0.29 6.25
C ILE A 76 7.56 -1.39 6.12
N VAL A 77 7.43 -2.25 5.12
CA VAL A 77 8.28 -3.42 4.95
C VAL A 77 8.94 -3.39 3.58
N PRO A 78 10.29 -3.49 3.51
CA PRO A 78 11.01 -3.57 2.25
C PRO A 78 10.77 -4.94 1.60
N THR A 79 10.63 -4.93 0.27
CA THR A 79 10.47 -6.16 -0.51
C THR A 79 11.09 -6.01 -1.89
N PHE A 80 11.62 -7.09 -2.44
CA PHE A 80 12.16 -7.13 -3.81
C PHE A 80 11.07 -7.04 -4.87
N ASN A 81 9.83 -7.39 -4.53
CA ASN A 81 8.69 -7.30 -5.45
C ASN A 81 7.48 -6.69 -4.73
N MET A 82 7.40 -5.35 -4.74
CA MET A 82 6.32 -4.60 -4.11
C MET A 82 4.93 -5.06 -4.58
N ARG A 83 4.78 -5.26 -5.90
CA ARG A 83 3.47 -5.56 -6.48
C ARG A 83 2.98 -6.95 -6.13
N LEU A 84 3.87 -7.94 -6.12
CA LEU A 84 3.51 -9.29 -5.69
C LEU A 84 3.12 -9.31 -4.22
N THR A 85 3.91 -8.64 -3.37
CA THR A 85 3.63 -8.53 -1.94
C THR A 85 2.27 -7.86 -1.68
N GLU A 86 2.00 -6.71 -2.33
CA GLU A 86 0.73 -6.02 -2.22
C GLU A 86 -0.45 -6.88 -2.69
N LYS A 87 -0.33 -7.54 -3.86
CA LYS A 87 -1.39 -8.43 -4.39
C LYS A 87 -1.72 -9.56 -3.43
N LEU A 88 -0.71 -10.21 -2.85
CA LEU A 88 -0.92 -11.27 -1.87
C LEU A 88 -1.62 -10.76 -0.62
N MET A 89 -1.19 -9.62 -0.10
CA MET A 89 -1.85 -8.97 1.04
C MET A 89 -3.31 -8.65 0.75
N HIS A 90 -3.60 -8.08 -0.44
CA HIS A 90 -4.97 -7.80 -0.87
C HIS A 90 -5.81 -9.06 -1.04
N LYS A 91 -5.21 -10.19 -1.43
CA LYS A 91 -5.89 -11.49 -1.53
C LYS A 91 -6.18 -12.09 -0.15
N ILE A 92 -5.21 -12.04 0.77
CA ILE A 92 -5.35 -12.58 2.13
C ILE A 92 -6.48 -11.87 2.90
N PHE A 93 -6.62 -10.54 2.71
CA PHE A 93 -7.60 -9.72 3.42
C PHE A 93 -8.77 -9.27 2.55
N ALA A 94 -9.08 -9.99 1.47
CA ALA A 94 -10.10 -9.62 0.50
C ALA A 94 -11.50 -9.48 1.11
N ASP A 95 -11.83 -10.28 2.11
CA ASP A 95 -13.10 -10.27 2.86
C ASP A 95 -13.33 -8.98 3.68
N SER A 96 -12.26 -8.27 4.02
CA SER A 96 -12.30 -7.01 4.76
C SER A 96 -12.22 -5.77 3.88
N ARG A 97 -12.18 -5.95 2.56
CA ARG A 97 -12.05 -4.82 1.62
C ARG A 97 -13.30 -3.94 1.66
N ASP A 98 -13.08 -2.65 1.80
CA ASP A 98 -14.12 -1.62 1.76
C ASP A 98 -13.63 -0.42 0.96
N ALA A 99 -14.28 -0.15 -0.17
CA ALA A 99 -13.93 0.99 -1.00
C ALA A 99 -14.31 2.30 -0.32
N ARG A 100 -13.37 3.23 -0.22
CA ARG A 100 -13.63 4.61 0.22
C ARG A 100 -14.16 5.45 -0.93
N THR A 101 -14.20 6.77 -0.72
CA THR A 101 -14.74 7.74 -1.68
C THR A 101 -14.22 7.50 -3.09
N PRO A 102 -15.07 7.15 -4.05
CA PRO A 102 -14.68 6.96 -5.44
C PRO A 102 -14.00 8.21 -6.01
N GLY A 103 -13.03 8.02 -6.90
CA GLY A 103 -12.28 9.09 -7.55
C GLY A 103 -11.02 9.55 -6.83
N LEU A 104 -10.79 9.14 -5.57
CA LEU A 104 -9.55 9.37 -4.86
C LEU A 104 -8.51 8.27 -5.17
N ASP A 105 -7.22 8.60 -5.05
CA ASP A 105 -6.14 7.67 -5.40
C ASP A 105 -6.13 6.45 -4.45
N GLY A 106 -6.22 5.25 -5.04
CA GLY A 106 -6.23 3.99 -4.32
C GLY A 106 -7.47 3.81 -3.42
N TYR A 107 -8.63 4.33 -3.82
CA TYR A 107 -9.87 4.20 -3.05
C TYR A 107 -10.31 2.74 -2.85
N THR A 108 -9.92 1.81 -3.71
CA THR A 108 -10.21 0.37 -3.61
C THR A 108 -9.23 -0.40 -2.72
N GLU A 109 -8.19 0.25 -2.20
CA GLU A 109 -7.12 -0.38 -1.42
C GLU A 109 -7.33 -0.23 0.09
N TRP A 110 -8.56 0.07 0.51
CA TRP A 110 -8.96 0.22 1.90
C TRP A 110 -9.64 -1.03 2.44
N PHE A 111 -9.44 -1.26 3.73
CA PHE A 111 -9.92 -2.42 4.47
C PHE A 111 -10.58 -1.97 5.76
N GLN A 112 -11.76 -2.49 6.04
CA GLN A 112 -12.48 -2.28 7.30
C GLN A 112 -12.09 -3.38 8.27
N VAL A 113 -11.41 -3.02 9.36
CA VAL A 113 -10.78 -3.97 10.27
C VAL A 113 -10.86 -3.51 11.73
N ASP A 114 -10.82 -4.44 12.66
CA ASP A 114 -10.61 -4.21 14.08
C ASP A 114 -9.12 -4.17 14.45
N LEU A 115 -8.81 -3.86 15.70
CA LEU A 115 -7.43 -3.77 16.19
C LEU A 115 -6.68 -5.09 16.11
N PHE A 116 -7.36 -6.23 16.34
CA PHE A 116 -6.74 -7.54 16.24
C PHE A 116 -6.36 -7.83 14.78
N ARG A 117 -7.26 -7.55 13.86
CA ARG A 117 -7.03 -7.75 12.43
C ARG A 117 -5.92 -6.84 11.87
N ILE A 118 -5.75 -5.63 12.42
CA ILE A 118 -4.58 -4.78 12.09
C ILE A 118 -3.28 -5.49 12.46
N LYS A 119 -3.21 -6.10 13.65
CA LYS A 119 -2.04 -6.87 14.07
C LYS A 119 -1.78 -8.08 13.16
N MET A 120 -2.82 -8.78 12.77
CA MET A 120 -2.71 -9.87 11.81
C MET A 120 -2.20 -9.36 10.44
N MET A 121 -2.65 -8.20 9.98
CA MET A 121 -2.13 -7.57 8.76
C MET A 121 -0.64 -7.22 8.87
N GLU A 122 -0.20 -6.66 10.00
CA GLU A 122 1.21 -6.35 10.25
C GLU A 122 2.07 -7.63 10.16
N ILE A 123 1.70 -8.67 10.90
CA ILE A 123 2.42 -9.97 10.92
C ILE A 123 2.43 -10.60 9.53
N SER A 124 1.28 -10.65 8.86
CA SER A 124 1.17 -11.19 7.50
C SER A 124 2.03 -10.44 6.50
N LEU A 125 2.11 -9.11 6.59
CA LEU A 125 2.95 -8.31 5.70
C LEU A 125 4.43 -8.67 5.87
N PHE A 126 4.91 -8.80 7.11
CA PHE A 126 6.29 -9.22 7.37
C PHE A 126 6.56 -10.64 6.85
N ALA A 127 5.65 -11.59 7.09
CA ALA A 127 5.79 -12.98 6.63
C ALA A 127 5.81 -13.07 5.10
N VAL A 128 4.87 -12.42 4.41
CA VAL A 128 4.79 -12.41 2.94
C VAL A 128 6.02 -11.76 2.33
N ALA A 129 6.47 -10.61 2.87
CA ALA A 129 7.65 -9.93 2.36
C ALA A 129 8.92 -10.77 2.60
N ALA A 130 9.07 -11.39 3.78
CA ALA A 130 10.20 -12.27 4.07
C ALA A 130 10.24 -13.48 3.12
N PHE A 131 9.11 -14.12 2.86
CA PHE A 131 9.01 -15.23 1.93
C PHE A 131 9.42 -14.81 0.50
N ILE A 132 8.90 -13.70 0.01
CA ILE A 132 9.25 -13.18 -1.32
C ILE A 132 10.74 -12.85 -1.40
N ASN A 133 11.28 -12.17 -0.39
CA ASN A 133 12.68 -11.79 -0.36
C ASN A 133 13.59 -13.04 -0.34
N LEU A 134 13.25 -14.05 0.45
CA LEU A 134 13.98 -15.32 0.52
C LEU A 134 13.96 -16.03 -0.85
N ALA A 135 12.82 -16.09 -1.52
CA ALA A 135 12.71 -16.70 -2.85
C ALA A 135 13.62 -15.99 -3.88
N TYR A 136 13.72 -14.66 -3.81
CA TYR A 136 14.65 -13.89 -4.65
C TYR A 136 16.12 -14.23 -4.35
N PHE A 137 16.52 -14.34 -3.08
CA PHE A 137 17.89 -14.71 -2.71
C PHE A 137 18.24 -16.11 -3.19
N ILE A 138 17.35 -17.09 -3.02
CA ILE A 138 17.54 -18.45 -3.51
C ILE A 138 17.70 -18.44 -5.03
N GLY A 139 16.83 -17.73 -5.75
CA GLY A 139 16.93 -17.61 -7.20
C GLY A 139 18.26 -17.04 -7.68
N ILE A 140 18.76 -15.97 -7.04
CA ILE A 140 20.07 -15.38 -7.34
C ILE A 140 21.19 -16.38 -7.07
N ALA A 141 21.17 -17.07 -5.92
CA ALA A 141 22.17 -18.08 -5.57
C ALA A 141 22.26 -19.21 -6.61
N LEU A 142 21.11 -19.72 -7.06
CA LEU A 142 21.04 -20.76 -8.09
C LEU A 142 21.64 -20.29 -9.42
N VAL A 143 21.36 -19.05 -9.82
CA VAL A 143 21.95 -18.46 -11.04
C VAL A 143 23.46 -18.37 -10.92
N ILE A 144 23.98 -17.88 -9.80
CA ILE A 144 25.44 -17.76 -9.56
C ILE A 144 26.08 -19.16 -9.61
N MET A 145 25.50 -20.15 -8.94
CA MET A 145 26.01 -21.54 -8.95
C MET A 145 26.04 -22.12 -10.36
N SER A 146 24.98 -21.90 -11.15
CA SER A 146 24.91 -22.37 -12.55
C SER A 146 25.97 -21.74 -13.43
N LEU A 147 26.20 -20.44 -13.30
CA LEU A 147 27.23 -19.72 -14.03
C LEU A 147 28.64 -20.18 -13.62
N SER A 148 28.90 -20.36 -12.33
CA SER A 148 30.17 -20.88 -11.84
C SER A 148 30.44 -22.28 -12.40
N TYR A 149 29.45 -23.16 -12.39
CA TYR A 149 29.60 -24.49 -12.97
C TYR A 149 29.96 -24.47 -14.47
N LEU A 150 29.37 -23.56 -15.24
CA LEU A 150 29.67 -23.41 -16.67
C LEU A 150 31.06 -22.84 -16.93
N LEU A 151 31.60 -22.00 -16.05
CA LEU A 151 32.91 -21.37 -16.22
C LEU A 151 34.08 -22.29 -15.82
N PHE A 152 33.82 -23.26 -14.92
CA PHE A 152 34.87 -24.19 -14.40
C PHE A 152 34.78 -25.61 -15.01
N ARG A 153 33.96 -25.80 -15.99
CA ARG A 153 33.85 -27.03 -16.80
C ARG A 153 34.63 -26.89 -18.10
#